data_d6d83fd42ec99835da936b8d8794e429
#
_entry.id   d6d83fd42ec99835da936b8d8794e429
#
_cell.length_a   1.000
_cell.length_b   1.000
_cell.length_c   1.000
_cell.angle_alpha   90.00
_cell.angle_beta   90.00
_cell.angle_gamma   90.00
#
_symmetry.space_group_name_H-M   'P 1'
#
loop_
_entity.id
_entity.type
_entity.pdbx_description
1 polymer ?
#
loop_
_entity_poly.entity_id
_entity_poly.type
_entity_poly.pdbx_seq_one_letter_code
_entity_poly.pdbx_strand_id
1 'polypeptide(L)'
;MLEQYFVQYNLAGCCLRAPWIMEKDDFKYTLTFGEDVFGGPRWCELVDPKTAGEYLKSNTIPLMLDPQGNPVSRNFVHISDLVEAIILALDHPNAQKQTFNICMDEPVNYREVTNYLAQTRAIPSVEIKTPYHSTWLDNAKAKFLLGWKPRFDLKRLIDEAWDYQRNESDPRRVWYPG
;
A
#
# COMPACT_ATOMS: atom_id res chain seq x y z
N MET A 1 -24.22 1.68 -0.39
CA MET A 1 -24.85 2.42 -1.52
C MET A 1 -24.85 1.59 -2.80
N LEU A 2 -23.73 1.18 -3.42
CA LEU A 2 -23.71 0.37 -4.65
C LEU A 2 -24.48 -0.95 -4.54
N GLU A 3 -24.36 -1.68 -3.43
CA GLU A 3 -25.09 -2.93 -3.20
C GLU A 3 -26.61 -2.73 -3.24
N GLN A 4 -27.10 -1.61 -2.74
CA GLN A 4 -28.53 -1.27 -2.83
C GLN A 4 -28.96 -1.07 -4.30
N TYR A 5 -28.12 -0.42 -5.12
CA TYR A 5 -28.40 -0.27 -6.55
C TYR A 5 -28.37 -1.60 -7.29
N PHE A 6 -27.49 -2.52 -6.94
CA PHE A 6 -27.47 -3.87 -7.53
C PHE A 6 -28.79 -4.60 -7.27
N VAL A 7 -29.35 -4.46 -6.07
CA VAL A 7 -30.62 -5.10 -5.72
C VAL A 7 -31.81 -4.36 -6.36
N GLN A 8 -31.86 -3.01 -6.18
CA GLN A 8 -33.02 -2.20 -6.56
C GLN A 8 -33.20 -2.10 -8.09
N TYR A 9 -32.10 -1.97 -8.82
CA TYR A 9 -32.14 -1.76 -10.29
C TYR A 9 -31.65 -2.95 -11.09
N ASN A 10 -31.39 -4.07 -10.43
CA ASN A 10 -30.90 -5.30 -11.08
C ASN A 10 -29.64 -5.07 -11.95
N LEU A 11 -28.75 -4.15 -11.54
CA LEU A 11 -27.54 -3.83 -12.28
C LEU A 11 -26.58 -5.01 -12.29
N ALA A 12 -26.09 -5.37 -13.48
CA ALA A 12 -25.01 -6.33 -13.64
C ALA A 12 -23.66 -5.60 -13.44
N GLY A 13 -23.15 -5.61 -12.21
CA GLY A 13 -21.88 -4.97 -11.87
C GLY A 13 -21.29 -5.55 -10.60
N CYS A 14 -20.04 -5.23 -10.31
CA CYS A 14 -19.37 -5.58 -9.06
C CYS A 14 -18.64 -4.37 -8.49
N CYS A 15 -18.23 -4.48 -7.23
CA CYS A 15 -17.40 -3.48 -6.56
C CYS A 15 -16.05 -4.12 -6.18
N LEU A 16 -14.95 -3.50 -6.61
CA LEU A 16 -13.61 -3.86 -6.19
C LEU A 16 -13.11 -2.81 -5.20
N ARG A 17 -12.84 -3.22 -3.97
CA ARG A 17 -12.30 -2.37 -2.91
C ARG A 17 -10.80 -2.59 -2.80
N ALA A 18 -10.02 -1.69 -3.36
CA ALA A 18 -8.57 -1.69 -3.26
C ALA A 18 -8.13 -0.83 -2.06
N PRO A 19 -7.12 -1.26 -1.29
CA PRO A 19 -6.40 -0.41 -0.36
C PRO A 19 -5.48 0.56 -1.12
N TRP A 20 -4.35 0.96 -0.54
CA TRP A 20 -3.38 1.76 -1.25
C TRP A 20 -2.77 0.99 -2.41
N ILE A 21 -2.90 1.57 -3.60
CA ILE A 21 -2.38 1.01 -4.84
C ILE A 21 -0.94 1.48 -4.99
N MET A 22 -0.02 0.54 -5.21
CA MET A 22 1.41 0.78 -5.33
C MET A 22 1.91 0.36 -6.71
N GLU A 23 2.81 1.15 -7.26
CA GLU A 23 3.59 0.81 -8.45
C GLU A 23 5.00 1.41 -8.33
N LYS A 24 5.95 0.81 -9.03
CA LYS A 24 7.29 1.39 -9.16
C LYS A 24 7.90 1.70 -7.78
N ASP A 25 8.37 2.92 -7.56
CA ASP A 25 8.98 3.37 -6.31
C ASP A 25 7.99 3.98 -5.29
N ASP A 26 6.68 3.85 -5.51
CA ASP A 26 5.67 4.47 -4.64
C ASP A 26 5.83 4.06 -3.18
N PHE A 27 6.02 2.76 -2.91
CA PHE A 27 6.17 2.27 -1.54
C PHE A 27 7.37 2.90 -0.82
N LYS A 28 8.49 3.11 -1.52
CA LYS A 28 9.66 3.80 -0.98
C LYS A 28 9.33 5.22 -0.52
N TYR A 29 8.50 5.92 -1.30
CA TYR A 29 8.11 7.29 -0.97
C TYR A 29 7.02 7.40 0.11
N THR A 30 6.39 6.29 0.50
CA THR A 30 5.58 6.28 1.74
C THR A 30 6.44 6.36 3.01
N LEU A 31 7.73 6.12 2.90
CA LEU A 31 8.68 6.00 4.02
C LEU A 31 9.76 7.09 4.01
N THR A 32 9.56 8.20 3.31
CA THR A 32 10.52 9.30 3.27
C THR A 32 10.21 10.39 4.29
N PHE A 33 11.25 10.99 4.88
CA PHE A 33 11.16 12.23 5.64
C PHE A 33 11.19 13.50 4.77
N GLY A 34 11.21 13.34 3.44
CA GLY A 34 11.10 14.44 2.48
C GLY A 34 9.67 15.00 2.41
N GLU A 35 9.50 16.08 1.64
CA GLU A 35 8.20 16.71 1.43
C GLU A 35 7.31 15.93 0.46
N ASP A 36 7.91 15.24 -0.51
CA ASP A 36 7.23 14.45 -1.54
C ASP A 36 6.86 13.05 -1.04
N VAL A 37 5.98 12.97 -0.04
CA VAL A 37 5.47 11.69 0.48
C VAL A 37 4.36 11.16 -0.40
N PHE A 38 4.39 9.89 -0.75
CA PHE A 38 3.29 9.21 -1.44
C PHE A 38 2.33 8.57 -0.44
N GLY A 39 1.26 9.25 -0.11
CA GLY A 39 0.30 8.77 0.89
C GLY A 39 0.93 8.61 2.29
N GLY A 40 0.14 8.28 3.29
CA GLY A 40 0.61 8.09 4.67
C GLY A 40 0.87 9.37 5.45
N PRO A 41 1.49 9.24 6.63
CA PRO A 41 1.84 10.41 7.42
C PRO A 41 2.91 11.24 6.74
N ARG A 42 2.82 12.54 6.87
CA ARG A 42 3.96 13.41 6.56
C ARG A 42 4.98 13.30 7.68
N TRP A 43 5.92 12.38 7.53
CA TRP A 43 6.89 12.03 8.58
C TRP A 43 7.72 13.22 9.07
N CYS A 44 8.02 14.16 8.16
CA CYS A 44 8.72 15.40 8.51
C CYS A 44 7.94 16.31 9.49
N GLU A 45 6.62 16.15 9.59
CA GLU A 45 5.79 16.90 10.54
C GLU A 45 5.69 16.23 11.92
N LEU A 46 6.11 14.96 12.04
CA LEU A 46 6.07 14.19 13.29
C LEU A 46 7.36 14.29 14.11
N VAL A 47 8.37 14.97 13.59
CA VAL A 47 9.65 15.24 14.25
C VAL A 47 10.04 16.69 14.02
N ASP A 48 11.04 17.21 14.76
CA ASP A 48 11.49 18.57 14.49
C ASP A 48 12.21 18.67 13.12
N PRO A 49 12.20 19.85 12.45
CA PRO A 49 12.74 20.01 11.10
C PRO A 49 14.21 19.63 10.93
N LYS A 50 15.02 19.84 11.98
CA LYS A 50 16.45 19.46 11.95
C LYS A 50 16.60 17.94 11.91
N THR A 51 15.89 17.25 12.80
CA THR A 51 15.87 15.78 12.86
C THR A 51 15.32 15.18 11.55
N ALA A 52 14.26 15.76 10.98
CA ALA A 52 13.75 15.32 9.67
C ALA A 52 14.82 15.43 8.57
N GLY A 53 15.56 16.56 8.54
CA GLY A 53 16.65 16.77 7.61
C GLY A 53 17.83 15.80 7.80
N GLU A 54 18.14 15.42 9.05
CA GLU A 54 19.17 14.43 9.36
C GLU A 54 18.74 13.02 8.89
N TYR A 55 17.49 12.61 9.13
CA TYR A 55 16.95 11.33 8.67
C TYR A 55 16.90 11.24 7.15
N LEU A 56 16.51 12.32 6.49
CA LEU A 56 16.52 12.36 5.03
C LEU A 56 17.93 12.19 4.44
N LYS A 57 18.93 12.89 5.01
CA LYS A 57 20.34 12.79 4.58
C LYS A 57 20.93 11.40 4.81
N SER A 58 20.59 10.76 5.92
CA SER A 58 21.06 9.42 6.27
C SER A 58 20.25 8.30 5.65
N ASN A 59 19.27 8.62 4.80
CA ASN A 59 18.32 7.66 4.22
C ASN A 59 17.64 6.79 5.29
N THR A 60 17.38 7.37 6.47
CA THR A 60 16.65 6.69 7.55
C THR A 60 15.17 6.65 7.25
N ILE A 61 14.54 5.49 7.45
CA ILE A 61 13.11 5.31 7.22
C ILE A 61 12.34 5.24 8.55
N PRO A 62 11.06 5.64 8.58
CA PRO A 62 10.23 5.52 9.76
C PRO A 62 9.72 4.08 9.95
N LEU A 63 9.80 3.58 11.17
CA LEU A 63 9.02 2.45 11.64
C LEU A 63 7.76 2.97 12.31
N MET A 64 6.62 2.78 11.65
CA MET A 64 5.33 3.23 12.16
C MET A 64 4.91 2.41 13.37
N LEU A 65 4.71 3.07 14.50
CA LEU A 65 4.12 2.50 15.71
C LEU A 65 2.73 3.10 15.97
N ASP A 66 1.85 2.29 16.54
CA ASP A 66 0.57 2.74 17.07
C ASP A 66 0.75 3.54 18.39
N PRO A 67 -0.29 4.13 18.99
CA PRO A 67 -0.17 4.84 20.26
C PRO A 67 0.34 3.99 21.42
N GLN A 68 0.15 2.66 21.38
CA GLN A 68 0.61 1.70 22.37
C GLN A 68 2.07 1.27 22.15
N GLY A 69 2.68 1.62 21.02
CA GLY A 69 4.05 1.28 20.66
C GLY A 69 4.19 -0.04 19.90
N ASN A 70 3.09 -0.60 19.39
CA ASN A 70 3.15 -1.78 18.54
C ASN A 70 3.37 -1.39 17.07
N PRO A 71 4.13 -2.17 16.30
CA PRO A 71 4.28 -1.94 14.85
C PRO A 71 2.93 -1.99 14.14
N VAL A 72 2.66 -0.98 13.32
CA VAL A 72 1.43 -0.91 12.51
C VAL A 72 1.55 -1.84 11.32
N SER A 73 0.44 -2.45 10.93
CA SER A 73 0.29 -3.21 9.68
C SER A 73 -0.75 -2.55 8.79
N ARG A 74 -0.49 -2.48 7.48
CA ARG A 74 -1.37 -1.88 6.49
C ARG A 74 -1.53 -2.74 5.25
N ASN A 75 -2.65 -2.56 4.58
CA ASN A 75 -2.93 -3.29 3.35
C ASN A 75 -2.51 -2.47 2.14
N PHE A 76 -1.94 -3.18 1.17
CA PHE A 76 -1.56 -2.65 -0.14
C PHE A 76 -2.02 -3.60 -1.24
N VAL A 77 -2.03 -3.11 -2.46
CA VAL A 77 -2.16 -3.91 -3.67
C VAL A 77 -1.25 -3.33 -4.73
N HIS A 78 -0.53 -4.18 -5.43
CA HIS A 78 0.24 -3.73 -6.60
C HIS A 78 -0.70 -3.46 -7.78
N ILE A 79 -0.42 -2.42 -8.57
CA ILE A 79 -1.26 -2.02 -9.69
C ILE A 79 -1.54 -3.17 -10.67
N SER A 80 -0.53 -4.01 -10.96
CA SER A 80 -0.71 -5.14 -11.88
C SER A 80 -1.68 -6.18 -11.35
N ASP A 81 -1.70 -6.43 -10.03
CA ASP A 81 -2.63 -7.36 -9.40
C ASP A 81 -4.06 -6.81 -9.37
N LEU A 82 -4.20 -5.48 -9.19
CA LEU A 82 -5.49 -4.81 -9.29
C LEU A 82 -6.04 -4.84 -10.72
N VAL A 83 -5.21 -4.56 -11.73
CA VAL A 83 -5.60 -4.63 -13.14
C VAL A 83 -6.05 -6.04 -13.51
N GLU A 84 -5.35 -7.07 -13.06
CA GLU A 84 -5.76 -8.46 -13.26
C GLU A 84 -7.11 -8.77 -12.61
N ALA A 85 -7.35 -8.28 -11.38
CA ALA A 85 -8.64 -8.43 -10.72
C ALA A 85 -9.78 -7.73 -11.49
N ILE A 86 -9.53 -6.55 -12.05
CA ILE A 86 -10.49 -5.82 -12.89
C ILE A 86 -10.83 -6.65 -14.13
N ILE A 87 -9.81 -7.13 -14.85
CA ILE A 87 -10.00 -7.91 -16.08
C ILE A 87 -10.80 -9.19 -15.77
N LEU A 88 -10.43 -9.92 -14.71
CA LEU A 88 -11.17 -11.12 -14.30
C LEU A 88 -12.64 -10.81 -13.94
N ALA A 89 -12.88 -9.72 -13.24
CA ALA A 89 -14.22 -9.37 -12.78
C ALA A 89 -15.15 -8.90 -13.90
N LEU A 90 -14.64 -8.41 -15.04
CA LEU A 90 -15.46 -7.91 -16.15
C LEU A 90 -16.36 -8.99 -16.75
N ASP A 91 -15.82 -10.19 -16.96
CA ASP A 91 -16.54 -11.27 -17.66
C ASP A 91 -16.85 -12.47 -16.76
N HIS A 92 -16.45 -12.43 -15.47
CA HIS A 92 -16.62 -13.57 -14.58
C HIS A 92 -18.07 -13.68 -14.07
N PRO A 93 -18.77 -14.81 -14.29
CA PRO A 93 -20.20 -14.95 -13.91
C PRO A 93 -20.41 -14.76 -12.39
N ASN A 94 -19.45 -15.15 -11.55
CA ASN A 94 -19.54 -15.01 -10.10
C ASN A 94 -19.21 -13.58 -9.61
N ALA A 95 -18.84 -12.65 -10.51
CA ALA A 95 -18.55 -11.27 -10.13
C ALA A 95 -19.82 -10.44 -9.95
N GLN A 96 -20.91 -10.80 -10.63
CA GLN A 96 -22.13 -10.00 -10.65
C GLN A 96 -22.71 -9.79 -9.25
N LYS A 97 -23.01 -8.53 -8.94
CA LYS A 97 -23.59 -8.08 -7.66
C LYS A 97 -22.73 -8.39 -6.43
N GLN A 98 -21.43 -8.58 -6.63
CA GLN A 98 -20.50 -8.87 -5.56
C GLN A 98 -19.62 -7.68 -5.23
N THR A 99 -19.12 -7.68 -3.99
CA THR A 99 -18.06 -6.77 -3.52
C THR A 99 -16.85 -7.60 -3.12
N PHE A 100 -15.68 -7.25 -3.64
CA PHE A 100 -14.42 -7.93 -3.38
C PHE A 100 -13.40 -6.98 -2.77
N ASN A 101 -12.63 -7.45 -1.80
CA ASN A 101 -11.39 -6.80 -1.39
C ASN A 101 -10.26 -7.32 -2.28
N ILE A 102 -9.50 -6.40 -2.87
CA ILE A 102 -8.39 -6.70 -3.75
C ILE A 102 -7.12 -6.16 -3.09
N CYS A 103 -6.42 -7.01 -2.37
CA CYS A 103 -5.22 -6.66 -1.60
C CYS A 103 -4.24 -7.82 -1.55
N MET A 104 -3.00 -7.55 -1.14
CA MET A 104 -2.00 -8.58 -0.86
C MET A 104 -2.54 -9.59 0.17
N ASP A 105 -2.00 -10.80 0.17
CA ASP A 105 -2.46 -11.88 1.05
C ASP A 105 -2.23 -11.56 2.53
N GLU A 106 -1.09 -10.93 2.82
CA GLU A 106 -0.75 -10.51 4.17
C GLU A 106 -0.65 -8.98 4.25
N PRO A 107 -1.08 -8.37 5.36
CA PRO A 107 -0.86 -6.96 5.59
C PRO A 107 0.64 -6.70 5.77
N VAL A 108 1.11 -5.60 5.22
CA VAL A 108 2.50 -5.16 5.34
C VAL A 108 2.75 -4.66 6.77
N ASN A 109 3.54 -5.39 7.53
CA ASN A 109 3.99 -5.01 8.87
C ASN A 109 5.24 -4.13 8.78
N TYR A 110 5.19 -2.91 9.34
CA TYR A 110 6.30 -1.96 9.22
C TYR A 110 7.59 -2.42 9.93
N ARG A 111 7.52 -3.29 10.93
CA ARG A 111 8.70 -3.92 11.54
C ARG A 111 9.38 -4.87 10.56
N GLU A 112 8.61 -5.65 9.82
CA GLU A 112 9.16 -6.55 8.80
C GLU A 112 9.78 -5.77 7.65
N VAL A 113 9.17 -4.66 7.25
CA VAL A 113 9.73 -3.72 6.25
C VAL A 113 11.10 -3.23 6.69
N THR A 114 11.20 -2.68 7.91
CA THR A 114 12.47 -2.11 8.41
C THR A 114 13.54 -3.19 8.59
N ASN A 115 13.17 -4.37 9.07
CA ASN A 115 14.10 -5.49 9.20
C ASN A 115 14.62 -5.96 7.83
N TYR A 116 13.75 -6.09 6.83
CA TYR A 116 14.14 -6.50 5.49
C TYR A 116 15.07 -5.49 4.83
N LEU A 117 14.77 -4.19 4.93
CA LEU A 117 15.60 -3.12 4.39
C LEU A 117 16.94 -2.97 5.11
N ALA A 118 16.98 -3.18 6.43
CA ALA A 118 18.23 -3.21 7.17
C ALA A 118 19.14 -4.36 6.73
N GLN A 119 18.57 -5.55 6.52
CA GLN A 119 19.32 -6.75 6.12
C GLN A 119 19.79 -6.71 4.66
N THR A 120 18.96 -6.22 3.74
CA THR A 120 19.23 -6.31 2.30
C THR A 120 19.91 -5.08 1.74
N ARG A 121 19.71 -3.90 2.35
CA ARG A 121 20.17 -2.60 1.84
C ARG A 121 20.87 -1.72 2.87
N ALA A 122 21.10 -2.23 4.09
CA ALA A 122 21.70 -1.49 5.21
C ALA A 122 21.01 -0.14 5.49
N ILE A 123 19.69 -0.04 5.27
CA ILE A 123 18.91 1.18 5.51
C ILE A 123 18.53 1.23 6.98
N PRO A 124 18.91 2.30 7.71
CA PRO A 124 18.55 2.48 9.10
C PRO A 124 17.07 2.87 9.27
N SER A 125 16.51 2.58 10.43
CA SER A 125 15.12 2.95 10.76
C SER A 125 15.02 3.62 12.12
N VAL A 126 13.95 4.40 12.31
CA VAL A 126 13.61 5.06 13.56
C VAL A 126 12.15 4.81 13.90
N GLU A 127 11.88 4.53 15.18
CA GLU A 127 10.52 4.31 15.67
C GLU A 127 9.77 5.64 15.81
N ILE A 128 8.62 5.75 15.14
CA ILE A 128 7.75 6.93 15.19
C ILE A 128 6.36 6.52 15.65
N LYS A 129 5.93 7.02 16.81
CA LYS A 129 4.55 6.83 17.28
C LYS A 129 3.60 7.69 16.47
N THR A 130 2.50 7.09 16.07
CA THR A 130 1.45 7.72 15.27
C THR A 130 0.07 7.47 15.88
N PRO A 131 -0.97 8.21 15.50
CA PRO A 131 -2.35 7.91 15.90
C PRO A 131 -2.98 6.75 15.11
N TYR A 132 -2.24 6.10 14.22
CA TYR A 132 -2.76 5.05 13.35
C TYR A 132 -2.73 3.69 14.02
N HIS A 133 -3.69 2.86 13.64
CA HIS A 133 -3.81 1.47 14.05
C HIS A 133 -3.68 0.53 12.85
N SER A 134 -3.34 -0.72 13.14
CA SER A 134 -3.30 -1.76 12.12
C SER A 134 -4.67 -2.00 11.50
N THR A 135 -4.68 -2.26 10.20
CA THR A 135 -5.87 -2.63 9.43
C THR A 135 -5.59 -3.89 8.64
N TRP A 136 -6.61 -4.71 8.47
CA TRP A 136 -6.53 -5.90 7.65
C TRP A 136 -7.78 -6.04 6.78
N LEU A 137 -7.57 -6.32 5.50
CA LEU A 137 -8.59 -6.65 4.53
C LEU A 137 -8.43 -8.12 4.14
N ASP A 138 -9.51 -8.87 4.23
CA ASP A 138 -9.56 -10.24 3.78
C ASP A 138 -9.92 -10.30 2.28
N ASN A 139 -9.07 -10.93 1.49
CA ASN A 139 -9.23 -11.13 0.04
C ASN A 139 -9.76 -12.54 -0.33
N ALA A 140 -10.08 -13.38 0.66
CA ALA A 140 -10.49 -14.77 0.46
C ALA A 140 -11.66 -14.90 -0.53
N LYS A 141 -12.61 -13.96 -0.49
CA LYS A 141 -13.76 -13.96 -1.42
C LYS A 141 -13.33 -13.79 -2.87
N ALA A 142 -12.38 -12.90 -3.15
CA ALA A 142 -11.86 -12.71 -4.51
C ALA A 142 -11.13 -13.97 -4.99
N LYS A 143 -10.33 -14.58 -4.12
CA LYS A 143 -9.64 -15.84 -4.41
C LYS A 143 -10.61 -16.97 -4.71
N PHE A 144 -11.65 -17.12 -3.90
CA PHE A 144 -12.61 -18.23 -4.04
C PHE A 144 -13.55 -18.06 -5.22
N LEU A 145 -14.12 -16.87 -5.43
CA LEU A 145 -15.16 -16.67 -6.46
C LEU A 145 -14.59 -16.29 -7.82
N LEU A 146 -13.46 -15.57 -7.89
CA LEU A 146 -12.85 -15.13 -9.15
C LEU A 146 -11.63 -15.96 -9.55
N GLY A 147 -11.10 -16.81 -8.64
CA GLY A 147 -9.82 -17.47 -8.86
C GLY A 147 -8.63 -16.52 -8.87
N TRP A 148 -8.85 -15.25 -8.48
CA TRP A 148 -7.80 -14.24 -8.43
C TRP A 148 -6.80 -14.51 -7.30
N LYS A 149 -5.52 -14.21 -7.53
CA LYS A 149 -4.47 -14.31 -6.51
C LYS A 149 -3.47 -13.18 -6.68
N PRO A 150 -3.11 -12.45 -5.60
CA PRO A 150 -2.04 -11.46 -5.68
C PRO A 150 -0.71 -12.16 -5.97
N ARG A 151 0.12 -11.51 -6.80
CA ARG A 151 1.48 -11.97 -7.13
C ARG A 151 2.55 -11.25 -6.34
N PHE A 152 2.19 -10.11 -5.74
CA PHE A 152 3.07 -9.33 -4.90
C PHE A 152 2.92 -9.71 -3.44
N ASP A 153 4.05 -9.98 -2.82
CA ASP A 153 4.23 -10.06 -1.38
C ASP A 153 5.07 -8.86 -0.88
N LEU A 154 5.33 -8.81 0.42
CA LEU A 154 6.12 -7.76 1.04
C LEU A 154 7.49 -7.56 0.39
N LYS A 155 8.22 -8.67 0.16
CA LYS A 155 9.59 -8.61 -0.36
C LYS A 155 9.62 -8.08 -1.79
N ARG A 156 8.76 -8.61 -2.63
CA ARG A 156 8.63 -8.16 -4.02
C ARG A 156 8.21 -6.69 -4.13
N LEU A 157 7.30 -6.23 -3.26
CA LEU A 157 6.90 -4.84 -3.20
C LEU A 157 8.07 -3.92 -2.82
N ILE A 158 8.87 -4.32 -1.84
CA ILE A 158 10.05 -3.58 -1.41
C ILE A 158 11.11 -3.59 -2.51
N ASP A 159 11.44 -4.75 -3.06
CA ASP A 159 12.50 -4.89 -4.06
C ASP A 159 12.18 -4.05 -5.30
N GLU A 160 10.95 -4.12 -5.82
CA GLU A 160 10.53 -3.24 -6.92
C GLU A 160 10.70 -1.77 -6.56
N ALA A 161 10.24 -1.36 -5.36
CA ALA A 161 10.25 0.05 -4.98
C ALA A 161 11.66 0.64 -4.79
N TRP A 162 12.64 -0.17 -4.38
CA TRP A 162 14.01 0.29 -4.18
C TRP A 162 14.89 0.13 -5.40
N ASP A 163 14.58 -0.84 -6.27
CA ASP A 163 15.36 -1.12 -7.47
C ASP A 163 14.88 -0.29 -8.68
N TYR A 164 13.66 0.26 -8.61
CA TYR A 164 13.12 1.09 -9.70
C TYR A 164 13.91 2.39 -9.87
N GLN A 165 14.32 2.67 -11.12
CA GLN A 165 15.04 3.88 -11.49
C GLN A 165 14.14 4.78 -12.36
N ARG A 166 13.71 5.92 -11.82
CA ARG A 166 12.97 6.92 -12.60
C ARG A 166 13.89 7.64 -13.57
N ASN A 167 13.34 8.05 -14.70
CA ASN A 167 14.00 8.87 -15.69
C ASN A 167 13.11 10.08 -16.07
N GLU A 168 13.61 10.94 -16.92
CA GLU A 168 12.92 12.17 -17.35
C GLU A 168 11.56 11.90 -18.02
N SER A 169 11.39 10.75 -18.70
CA SER A 169 10.13 10.37 -19.36
C SER A 169 9.08 9.81 -18.41
N ASP A 170 9.48 9.52 -17.17
CA ASP A 170 8.61 8.98 -16.13
C ASP A 170 8.76 9.77 -14.81
N PRO A 171 8.43 11.07 -14.84
CA PRO A 171 8.49 11.90 -13.63
C PRO A 171 7.48 11.40 -12.59
N ARG A 172 7.85 11.50 -11.30
CA ARG A 172 6.90 11.21 -10.23
C ARG A 172 5.74 12.20 -10.28
N ARG A 173 4.56 11.66 -10.33
CA ARG A 173 3.33 12.45 -10.18
C ARG A 173 2.82 12.26 -8.75
N VAL A 174 3.00 13.26 -7.93
CA VAL A 174 2.37 13.29 -6.61
C VAL A 174 0.94 13.77 -6.80
N TRP A 175 -0.01 12.89 -6.55
CA TRP A 175 -1.41 13.25 -6.59
C TRP A 175 -1.90 13.39 -5.14
N TYR A 176 -2.22 14.62 -4.76
CA TYR A 176 -2.90 14.89 -3.50
C TYR A 176 -4.40 14.91 -3.79
N PRO A 177 -5.19 13.96 -3.28
CA PRO A 177 -6.62 14.15 -3.24
C PRO A 177 -6.89 15.33 -2.30
N GLY A 178 -7.43 16.40 -2.86
CA GLY A 178 -7.88 17.57 -2.10
C GLY A 178 -8.97 17.20 -1.11
#